data_a69da9858db864f8250587ff5862a134
#
_entry.id   a69da9858db864f8250587ff5862a134
#
_cell.length_a   1.000
_cell.length_b   1.000
_cell.length_c   1.000
_cell.angle_alpha   90.00
_cell.angle_beta   90.00
_cell.angle_gamma   90.00
#
_symmetry.space_group_name_H-M   'P 1'
#
loop_
_entity.id
_entity.type
_entity.pdbx_description
1 polymer ?
#
loop_
_entity_poly.entity_id
_entity_poly.type
_entity_poly.pdbx_seq_one_letter_code
_entity_poly.pdbx_strand_id
1 'polypeptide(L)'
;GAGKNGQRAFMQGYEKAQAATASRVLIGFRDRDFDRAIPEKAGLDLVGNIFFSHRRTIENYLLRPENFASYISATNSAKFQGLTEAVVHDLLIESAKELKFYQAARQSLGEVRVSNDLGTTWTSGSGALPDHLGADDCLSSSLSLLTDYAQKAGLISDTARFHALYQDYCERFNDAFFEARLHEVWFQAKDVQKVLQKKITAIWPQFSISRVYEHAISNFDPTPFPDLMEFVNWVSQKIEQQ
;
A
#
# COMPACT_ATOMS: atom_id res chain seq x y z
N GLY A 1 -8.56 7.48 13.97
CA GLY A 1 -9.58 6.84 13.15
C GLY A 1 -9.92 5.47 13.68
N ALA A 2 -11.15 5.03 13.52
CA ALA A 2 -11.55 3.68 13.87
C ALA A 2 -10.71 2.70 13.04
N GLY A 3 -10.11 1.71 13.71
CA GLY A 3 -9.36 0.67 13.01
C GLY A 3 -10.26 -0.10 12.02
N LYS A 4 -9.66 -0.92 11.15
CA LYS A 4 -10.34 -1.65 10.05
C LYS A 4 -11.65 -2.36 10.47
N ASN A 5 -11.64 -2.98 11.66
CA ASN A 5 -12.83 -3.63 12.21
C ASN A 5 -13.91 -2.64 12.65
N GLY A 6 -13.51 -1.46 13.16
CA GLY A 6 -14.44 -0.40 13.51
C GLY A 6 -15.15 0.20 12.31
N GLN A 7 -14.45 0.38 11.19
CA GLN A 7 -15.06 0.88 9.95
C GLN A 7 -16.13 -0.10 9.43
N ARG A 8 -15.84 -1.41 9.40
CA ARG A 8 -16.80 -2.43 8.98
C ARG A 8 -18.01 -2.48 9.91
N ALA A 9 -17.79 -2.47 11.23
CA ALA A 9 -18.86 -2.49 12.22
C ALA A 9 -19.73 -1.21 12.12
N PHE A 10 -19.11 -0.06 11.91
CA PHE A 10 -19.82 1.20 11.68
C PHE A 10 -20.70 1.14 10.42
N MET A 11 -20.16 0.67 9.29
CA MET A 11 -20.90 0.53 8.03
C MET A 11 -22.10 -0.41 8.20
N GLN A 12 -21.89 -1.58 8.81
CA GLN A 12 -22.97 -2.54 9.07
C GLN A 12 -24.05 -2.00 10.03
N GLY A 13 -23.63 -1.28 11.07
CA GLY A 13 -24.55 -0.63 12.01
C GLY A 13 -25.36 0.47 11.33
N TYR A 14 -24.72 1.27 10.49
CA TYR A 14 -25.36 2.33 9.72
C TYR A 14 -26.37 1.77 8.71
N GLU A 15 -25.99 0.73 7.94
CA GLU A 15 -26.92 0.05 6.99
C GLU A 15 -28.15 -0.51 7.70
N LYS A 16 -27.99 -1.13 8.88
CA LYS A 16 -29.12 -1.62 9.69
C LYS A 16 -30.01 -0.48 10.21
N ALA A 17 -29.42 0.63 10.64
CA ALA A 17 -30.16 1.77 11.14
C ALA A 17 -30.93 2.51 10.03
N GLN A 18 -30.40 2.49 8.80
CA GLN A 18 -31.00 3.18 7.65
C GLN A 18 -32.10 2.41 6.94
N ALA A 19 -32.23 1.11 7.15
CA ALA A 19 -33.28 0.29 6.51
C ALA A 19 -34.71 0.83 6.74
N ALA A 20 -34.89 1.82 7.63
CA ALA A 20 -36.19 2.42 7.97
C ALA A 20 -36.45 3.82 7.36
N THR A 21 -35.44 4.59 6.87
CA THR A 21 -35.64 6.03 6.57
C THR A 21 -34.79 6.64 5.44
N ALA A 22 -34.07 5.87 4.60
CA ALA A 22 -32.93 6.45 3.93
C ALA A 22 -33.01 6.77 2.45
N SER A 23 -32.65 8.01 2.16
CA SER A 23 -32.15 8.50 0.85
C SER A 23 -30.61 8.64 0.79
N ARG A 24 -29.82 7.97 1.64
CA ARG A 24 -28.36 8.14 1.68
C ARG A 24 -27.65 6.79 1.56
N VAL A 25 -26.72 6.67 0.61
CA VAL A 25 -25.82 5.52 0.50
C VAL A 25 -24.49 5.88 1.17
N LEU A 26 -24.06 5.07 2.12
CA LEU A 26 -22.73 5.16 2.70
C LEU A 26 -21.77 4.29 1.88
N ILE A 27 -20.70 4.89 1.39
CA ILE A 27 -19.67 4.22 0.59
C ILE A 27 -18.35 4.29 1.36
N GLY A 28 -17.69 3.14 1.53
CA GLY A 28 -16.37 3.05 2.13
C GLY A 28 -15.28 2.86 1.07
N PHE A 29 -14.15 3.52 1.29
CA PHE A 29 -12.89 3.25 0.58
C PHE A 29 -11.91 2.63 1.58
N ARG A 30 -11.22 1.57 1.18
CA ARG A 30 -10.27 0.89 2.04
C ARG A 30 -9.02 0.48 1.28
N ASP A 31 -7.87 0.74 1.90
CA ASP A 31 -6.59 0.18 1.49
C ASP A 31 -6.60 -1.35 1.60
N ARG A 32 -5.93 -2.00 0.66
CA ARG A 32 -5.82 -3.46 0.67
C ARG A 32 -4.86 -3.97 1.74
N ASP A 33 -3.84 -3.17 2.07
CA ASP A 33 -2.75 -3.55 3.00
C ASP A 33 -2.20 -4.98 2.75
N PHE A 34 -1.77 -5.66 3.80
CA PHE A 34 -1.24 -7.03 3.72
C PHE A 34 -2.23 -8.11 4.20
N ASP A 35 -3.45 -7.72 4.52
CA ASP A 35 -4.49 -8.63 5.02
C ASP A 35 -5.45 -9.12 3.92
N ARG A 36 -5.21 -8.75 2.67
CA ARG A 36 -6.02 -9.15 1.52
C ARG A 36 -5.13 -9.37 0.30
N ALA A 37 -5.36 -10.48 -0.40
CA ALA A 37 -4.65 -10.78 -1.64
C ALA A 37 -4.87 -9.70 -2.71
N ILE A 38 -3.84 -9.46 -3.53
CA ILE A 38 -3.94 -8.58 -4.68
C ILE A 38 -4.54 -9.39 -5.84
N PRO A 39 -5.65 -8.94 -6.45
CA PRO A 39 -6.18 -9.57 -7.65
C PRO A 39 -5.19 -9.49 -8.80
N GLU A 40 -5.20 -10.47 -9.70
CA GLU A 40 -4.35 -10.48 -10.89
C GLU A 40 -4.65 -9.29 -11.82
N LYS A 41 -5.91 -8.87 -11.88
CA LYS A 41 -6.35 -7.75 -12.71
C LYS A 41 -6.91 -6.63 -11.83
N ALA A 42 -6.58 -5.41 -12.21
CA ALA A 42 -7.22 -4.24 -11.65
C ALA A 42 -8.70 -4.20 -12.05
N GLY A 43 -9.58 -3.95 -11.09
CA GLY A 43 -11.02 -3.86 -11.31
C GLY A 43 -11.75 -3.56 -10.02
N LEU A 44 -13.08 -3.50 -10.08
CA LEU A 44 -13.95 -3.19 -8.97
C LEU A 44 -13.99 -4.35 -7.96
N ASP A 45 -13.37 -4.17 -6.81
CA ASP A 45 -13.39 -5.12 -5.70
C ASP A 45 -14.23 -4.55 -4.55
N LEU A 46 -15.43 -5.09 -4.37
CA LEU A 46 -16.40 -4.63 -3.38
C LEU A 46 -16.73 -5.71 -2.35
N VAL A 47 -16.85 -5.28 -1.10
CA VAL A 47 -17.52 -6.07 -0.04
C VAL A 47 -18.63 -5.20 0.55
N GLY A 48 -19.87 -5.48 0.18
CA GLY A 48 -20.98 -4.55 0.41
C GLY A 48 -20.71 -3.22 -0.29
N ASN A 49 -20.80 -2.12 0.45
CA ASN A 49 -20.48 -0.78 -0.07
C ASN A 49 -19.04 -0.33 0.24
N ILE A 50 -18.14 -1.25 0.54
CA ILE A 50 -16.73 -0.95 0.78
C ILE A 50 -15.93 -1.37 -0.44
N PHE A 51 -15.31 -0.40 -1.11
CA PHE A 51 -14.36 -0.62 -2.19
C PHE A 51 -12.95 -0.86 -1.61
N PHE A 52 -12.27 -1.86 -2.15
CA PHE A 52 -10.86 -2.15 -1.86
C PHE A 52 -10.00 -1.76 -3.05
N SER A 53 -9.00 -0.92 -2.80
CA SER A 53 -8.03 -0.54 -3.82
C SER A 53 -7.32 -1.75 -4.42
N HIS A 54 -7.02 -1.74 -5.72
CA HIS A 54 -6.18 -2.77 -6.34
C HIS A 54 -4.75 -2.70 -5.81
N ARG A 55 -4.23 -1.50 -5.60
CA ARG A 55 -2.90 -1.26 -5.03
C ARG A 55 -2.93 -1.38 -3.50
N ARG A 56 -1.77 -1.59 -2.87
CA ARG A 56 -1.66 -1.79 -1.41
C ARG A 56 -2.23 -0.65 -0.60
N THR A 57 -1.92 0.57 -0.97
CA THR A 57 -2.41 1.78 -0.28
C THR A 57 -2.78 2.86 -1.29
N ILE A 58 -3.56 3.85 -0.84
CA ILE A 58 -3.94 4.98 -1.68
C ILE A 58 -2.73 5.76 -2.19
N GLU A 59 -1.66 5.85 -1.42
CA GLU A 59 -0.45 6.53 -1.82
C GLU A 59 0.25 5.87 -3.02
N ASN A 60 -0.02 4.59 -3.30
CA ASN A 60 0.50 3.91 -4.48
C ASN A 60 -0.03 4.49 -5.81
N TYR A 61 -1.17 5.18 -5.79
CA TYR A 61 -1.69 5.89 -6.95
C TYR A 61 -1.01 7.25 -7.16
N LEU A 62 -0.37 7.78 -6.11
CA LEU A 62 0.28 9.09 -6.11
C LEU A 62 1.80 8.99 -6.31
N LEU A 63 2.43 7.90 -5.84
CA LEU A 63 3.88 7.70 -5.91
C LEU A 63 4.30 7.20 -7.29
N ARG A 64 4.23 8.08 -8.29
CA ARG A 64 4.51 7.78 -9.69
C ARG A 64 5.46 8.81 -10.29
N PRO A 65 6.41 8.40 -11.17
CA PRO A 65 7.36 9.31 -11.80
C PRO A 65 6.70 10.52 -12.47
N GLU A 66 5.55 10.30 -13.11
CA GLU A 66 4.79 11.31 -13.82
C GLU A 66 4.31 12.44 -12.88
N ASN A 67 3.93 12.12 -11.65
CA ASN A 67 3.52 13.11 -10.65
C ASN A 67 4.70 13.98 -10.18
N PHE A 68 5.90 13.41 -10.10
CA PHE A 68 7.12 14.18 -9.82
C PHE A 68 7.43 15.15 -10.96
N ALA A 69 7.38 14.67 -12.20
CA ALA A 69 7.62 15.50 -13.37
C ALA A 69 6.61 16.66 -13.44
N SER A 70 5.33 16.38 -13.22
CA SER A 70 4.26 17.37 -13.16
C SER A 70 4.51 18.42 -12.07
N TYR A 71 4.85 17.98 -10.85
CA TYR A 71 5.15 18.88 -9.73
C TYR A 71 6.35 19.79 -10.03
N ILE A 72 7.45 19.22 -10.54
CA ILE A 72 8.68 19.98 -10.87
C ILE A 72 8.38 21.01 -11.96
N SER A 73 7.63 20.61 -13.00
CA SER A 73 7.21 21.53 -14.07
C SER A 73 6.34 22.67 -13.55
N ALA A 74 5.38 22.37 -12.69
CA ALA A 74 4.47 23.39 -12.12
C ALA A 74 5.18 24.37 -11.19
N THR A 75 6.22 23.92 -10.49
CA THR A 75 6.99 24.79 -9.58
C THR A 75 8.10 25.56 -10.26
N ASN A 76 8.37 25.28 -11.55
CA ASN A 76 9.44 25.92 -12.36
C ASN A 76 10.75 26.07 -11.57
N SER A 77 11.13 25.02 -10.82
CA SER A 77 12.22 25.12 -9.84
C SER A 77 13.56 24.73 -10.45
N ALA A 78 14.38 25.71 -10.76
CA ALA A 78 15.80 25.51 -11.11
C ALA A 78 16.58 24.72 -10.03
N LYS A 79 16.05 24.66 -8.79
CA LYS A 79 16.64 23.94 -7.68
C LYS A 79 16.64 22.42 -7.85
N PHE A 80 15.75 21.90 -8.69
CA PHE A 80 15.59 20.47 -8.95
C PHE A 80 16.08 20.08 -10.34
N GLN A 81 17.01 20.87 -10.90
CA GLN A 81 17.60 20.58 -12.20
C GLN A 81 18.19 19.17 -12.20
N GLY A 82 17.88 18.38 -13.23
CA GLY A 82 18.32 17.00 -13.38
C GLY A 82 17.39 15.96 -12.71
N LEU A 83 16.43 16.36 -11.85
CA LEU A 83 15.42 15.44 -11.35
C LEU A 83 14.29 15.27 -12.40
N THR A 84 14.57 14.43 -13.39
CA THR A 84 13.62 14.11 -14.48
C THR A 84 12.72 12.94 -14.11
N GLU A 85 11.66 12.73 -14.90
CA GLU A 85 10.79 11.55 -14.76
C GLU A 85 11.58 10.23 -14.81
N ALA A 86 12.54 10.11 -15.74
CA ALA A 86 13.40 8.95 -15.88
C ALA A 86 14.26 8.73 -14.63
N VAL A 87 14.87 9.78 -14.09
CA VAL A 87 15.66 9.69 -12.85
C VAL A 87 14.80 9.26 -11.68
N VAL A 88 13.59 9.81 -11.56
CA VAL A 88 12.66 9.39 -10.50
C VAL A 88 12.24 7.94 -10.67
N HIS A 89 11.97 7.50 -11.91
CA HIS A 89 11.64 6.11 -12.22
C HIS A 89 12.75 5.16 -11.74
N ASP A 90 13.99 5.45 -12.08
CA ASP A 90 15.14 4.61 -11.70
C ASP A 90 15.31 4.58 -10.17
N LEU A 91 15.21 5.73 -9.51
CA LEU A 91 15.28 5.82 -8.05
C LEU A 91 14.13 5.09 -7.34
N LEU A 92 12.94 5.05 -7.94
CA LEU A 92 11.79 4.27 -7.43
C LEU A 92 12.09 2.78 -7.51
N ILE A 93 12.59 2.29 -8.66
CA ILE A 93 12.97 0.88 -8.83
C ILE A 93 14.07 0.50 -7.84
N GLU A 94 15.12 1.31 -7.73
CA GLU A 94 16.19 1.07 -6.75
C GLU A 94 15.68 1.03 -5.31
N SER A 95 14.79 1.96 -4.96
CA SER A 95 14.18 2.01 -3.62
C SER A 95 13.31 0.78 -3.34
N ALA A 96 12.59 0.29 -4.35
CA ALA A 96 11.79 -0.91 -4.24
C ALA A 96 12.67 -2.16 -4.14
N LYS A 97 13.75 -2.27 -4.93
CA LYS A 97 14.70 -3.38 -4.84
C LYS A 97 15.35 -3.48 -3.45
N GLU A 98 15.69 -2.35 -2.85
CA GLU A 98 16.24 -2.29 -1.49
C GLU A 98 15.25 -2.82 -0.44
N LEU A 99 13.95 -2.66 -0.67
CA LEU A 99 12.87 -3.12 0.22
C LEU A 99 12.42 -4.57 -0.04
N LYS A 100 12.99 -5.28 -1.00
CA LYS A 100 12.57 -6.61 -1.44
C LYS A 100 12.28 -7.56 -0.28
N PHE A 101 13.24 -7.77 0.60
CA PHE A 101 13.15 -8.73 1.70
C PHE A 101 12.16 -8.26 2.79
N TYR A 102 12.15 -6.96 3.06
CA TYR A 102 11.20 -6.37 4.00
C TYR A 102 9.75 -6.53 3.51
N GLN A 103 9.49 -6.30 2.22
CA GLN A 103 8.16 -6.46 1.65
C GLN A 103 7.75 -7.94 1.57
N ALA A 104 8.68 -8.86 1.26
CA ALA A 104 8.45 -10.30 1.30
C ALA A 104 8.01 -10.74 2.72
N ALA A 105 8.73 -10.30 3.74
CA ALA A 105 8.39 -10.58 5.13
C ALA A 105 7.00 -10.04 5.52
N ARG A 106 6.65 -8.82 5.11
CA ARG A 106 5.33 -8.22 5.37
C ARG A 106 4.20 -8.97 4.69
N GLN A 107 4.39 -9.41 3.43
CA GLN A 107 3.41 -10.24 2.73
C GLN A 107 3.17 -11.54 3.49
N SER A 108 4.24 -12.24 3.83
CA SER A 108 4.18 -13.52 4.54
C SER A 108 3.50 -13.39 5.91
N LEU A 109 3.84 -12.36 6.69
CA LEU A 109 3.17 -12.07 7.95
C LEU A 109 1.67 -11.78 7.77
N GLY A 110 1.33 -11.02 6.73
CA GLY A 110 -0.07 -10.71 6.43
C GLY A 110 -0.88 -11.96 6.14
N GLU A 111 -0.34 -12.89 5.34
CA GLU A 111 -1.00 -14.14 4.99
C GLU A 111 -1.13 -15.12 6.17
N VAL A 112 -0.05 -15.30 6.93
CA VAL A 112 -0.09 -16.14 8.14
C VAL A 112 -1.06 -15.55 9.18
N ARG A 113 -1.04 -14.23 9.36
CA ARG A 113 -1.93 -13.53 10.28
C ARG A 113 -3.39 -13.71 9.91
N VAL A 114 -3.73 -13.54 8.63
CA VAL A 114 -5.11 -13.72 8.15
C VAL A 114 -5.61 -15.13 8.39
N SER A 115 -4.76 -16.13 8.13
CA SER A 115 -5.12 -17.53 8.34
C SER A 115 -5.29 -17.90 9.81
N ASN A 116 -4.57 -17.23 10.71
CA ASN A 116 -4.58 -17.52 12.14
C ASN A 116 -5.35 -16.47 12.96
N ASP A 117 -6.06 -15.55 12.29
CA ASP A 117 -6.81 -14.44 12.93
C ASP A 117 -5.95 -13.54 13.86
N LEU A 118 -4.66 -13.47 13.60
CA LEU A 118 -3.71 -12.64 14.34
C LEU A 118 -3.88 -11.17 13.96
N GLY A 119 -4.43 -10.36 14.83
CA GLY A 119 -4.91 -8.99 14.58
C GLY A 119 -3.88 -7.88 14.41
N THR A 120 -2.62 -8.10 13.97
CA THR A 120 -1.60 -7.05 14.02
C THR A 120 -0.85 -6.79 12.72
N THR A 121 -0.28 -5.59 12.63
CA THR A 121 0.63 -5.19 11.56
C THR A 121 2.08 -5.41 11.96
N TRP A 122 2.98 -5.62 10.99
CA TRP A 122 4.40 -5.42 11.21
C TRP A 122 4.61 -4.02 11.77
N THR A 123 5.38 -3.88 12.72
CA THR A 123 5.92 -2.71 13.37
C THR A 123 5.32 -2.40 14.73
N SER A 124 6.20 -2.30 15.65
CA SER A 124 6.00 -1.77 16.99
C SER A 124 5.70 -0.27 17.02
N GLY A 125 5.33 0.35 15.94
CA GLY A 125 4.99 1.76 15.95
C GLY A 125 5.07 2.40 14.56
N SER A 126 4.19 3.30 14.30
CA SER A 126 4.12 4.30 13.21
C SER A 126 4.88 4.05 11.89
N GLY A 127 5.11 2.80 11.51
CA GLY A 127 5.72 2.45 10.22
C GLY A 127 7.20 2.79 10.07
N ALA A 128 7.97 2.72 11.15
CA ALA A 128 9.44 2.78 11.05
C ALA A 128 9.96 1.56 10.30
N LEU A 129 10.84 1.78 9.34
CA LEU A 129 11.58 0.69 8.72
C LEU A 129 12.58 0.12 9.73
N PRO A 130 12.90 -1.19 9.68
CA PRO A 130 14.03 -1.72 10.44
C PRO A 130 15.34 -1.07 9.98
N ASP A 131 16.34 -1.07 10.85
CA ASP A 131 17.65 -0.46 10.57
C ASP A 131 18.38 -1.19 9.42
N HIS A 132 18.14 -2.49 9.32
CA HIS A 132 18.72 -3.37 8.30
C HIS A 132 17.62 -4.03 7.46
N LEU A 133 17.79 -3.97 6.15
CA LEU A 133 16.85 -4.52 5.15
C LEU A 133 17.38 -5.79 4.47
N GLY A 134 18.40 -6.42 5.04
CA GLY A 134 18.95 -7.70 4.59
C GLY A 134 17.96 -8.87 4.72
N ALA A 135 18.16 -9.92 3.95
CA ALA A 135 17.26 -11.07 3.96
C ALA A 135 17.12 -11.71 5.34
N ASP A 136 18.25 -11.96 5.99
CA ASP A 136 18.31 -12.63 7.30
C ASP A 136 17.75 -11.73 8.43
N ASP A 137 18.00 -10.42 8.37
CA ASP A 137 17.48 -9.46 9.33
C ASP A 137 15.96 -9.35 9.24
N CYS A 138 15.41 -9.25 8.03
CA CYS A 138 13.97 -9.22 7.79
C CYS A 138 13.29 -10.53 8.22
N LEU A 139 13.91 -11.67 7.91
CA LEU A 139 13.40 -12.98 8.28
C LEU A 139 13.37 -13.16 9.81
N SER A 140 14.48 -12.93 10.49
CA SER A 140 14.59 -13.14 11.94
C SER A 140 13.69 -12.18 12.72
N SER A 141 13.60 -10.91 12.30
CA SER A 141 12.69 -9.93 12.90
C SER A 141 11.23 -10.35 12.74
N SER A 142 10.86 -10.91 11.59
CA SER A 142 9.50 -11.37 11.32
C SER A 142 9.12 -12.61 12.11
N LEU A 143 10.03 -13.55 12.24
CA LEU A 143 9.83 -14.75 13.06
C LEU A 143 9.68 -14.41 14.54
N SER A 144 10.47 -13.46 15.04
CA SER A 144 10.35 -12.96 16.42
C SER A 144 8.97 -12.36 16.67
N LEU A 145 8.48 -11.51 15.76
CA LEU A 145 7.14 -10.93 15.85
C LEU A 145 6.04 -11.99 15.82
N LEU A 146 6.12 -12.95 14.89
CA LEU A 146 5.13 -14.03 14.76
C LEU A 146 5.07 -14.86 16.04
N THR A 147 6.22 -15.21 16.62
CA THR A 147 6.31 -15.99 17.85
C THR A 147 5.74 -15.19 19.03
N ASP A 148 6.08 -13.92 19.16
CA ASP A 148 5.58 -13.06 20.24
C ASP A 148 4.04 -12.90 20.18
N TYR A 149 3.48 -12.72 18.99
CA TYR A 149 2.03 -12.64 18.83
C TYR A 149 1.32 -13.96 19.10
N ALA A 150 1.86 -15.07 18.62
CA ALA A 150 1.29 -16.38 18.86
C ALA A 150 1.28 -16.71 20.36
N GLN A 151 2.36 -16.38 21.06
CA GLN A 151 2.46 -16.56 22.52
C GLN A 151 1.43 -15.70 23.26
N LYS A 152 1.30 -14.43 22.90
CA LYS A 152 0.32 -13.50 23.50
C LYS A 152 -1.12 -13.91 23.25
N ALA A 153 -1.40 -14.49 22.09
CA ALA A 153 -2.73 -14.97 21.72
C ALA A 153 -3.02 -16.40 22.23
N GLY A 154 -2.06 -17.08 22.85
CA GLY A 154 -2.18 -18.49 23.24
C GLY A 154 -2.26 -19.45 22.04
N LEU A 155 -1.75 -19.03 20.88
CA LEU A 155 -1.76 -19.79 19.65
C LEU A 155 -0.39 -20.39 19.34
N ILE A 156 -0.37 -21.44 18.52
CA ILE A 156 0.87 -21.98 17.96
C ILE A 156 1.25 -21.15 16.73
N SER A 157 2.47 -20.62 16.70
CA SER A 157 2.96 -19.90 15.52
C SER A 157 3.24 -20.85 14.36
N ASP A 158 2.70 -20.55 13.19
CA ASP A 158 2.96 -21.30 11.95
C ASP A 158 4.24 -20.79 11.25
N THR A 159 5.38 -21.09 11.90
CA THR A 159 6.69 -20.66 11.41
C THR A 159 7.06 -21.36 10.11
N ALA A 160 6.67 -22.60 9.90
CA ALA A 160 6.95 -23.36 8.66
C ALA A 160 6.26 -22.69 7.47
N ARG A 161 4.98 -22.36 7.61
CA ARG A 161 4.23 -21.63 6.58
C ARG A 161 4.82 -20.25 6.31
N PHE A 162 5.22 -19.53 7.37
CA PHE A 162 5.87 -18.24 7.20
C PHE A 162 7.16 -18.34 6.38
N HIS A 163 8.01 -19.31 6.67
CA HIS A 163 9.25 -19.57 5.91
C HIS A 163 8.98 -19.86 4.43
N ALA A 164 8.02 -20.74 4.14
CA ALA A 164 7.66 -21.08 2.76
C ALA A 164 7.18 -19.83 2.00
N LEU A 165 6.24 -19.07 2.57
CA LEU A 165 5.74 -17.82 1.98
C LEU A 165 6.84 -16.78 1.78
N TYR A 166 7.75 -16.63 2.75
CA TYR A 166 8.85 -15.68 2.64
C TYR A 166 9.77 -16.02 1.47
N GLN A 167 10.12 -17.31 1.30
CA GLN A 167 10.93 -17.78 0.17
C GLN A 167 10.21 -17.51 -1.16
N ASP A 168 8.94 -17.89 -1.27
CA ASP A 168 8.12 -17.65 -2.47
C ASP A 168 8.08 -16.16 -2.86
N TYR A 169 7.90 -15.27 -1.89
CA TYR A 169 7.91 -13.84 -2.16
C TYR A 169 9.30 -13.30 -2.50
N CYS A 170 10.38 -13.82 -1.89
CA CYS A 170 11.75 -13.45 -2.27
C CYS A 170 12.07 -13.87 -3.72
N GLU A 171 11.58 -15.01 -4.18
CA GLU A 171 11.74 -15.46 -5.57
C GLU A 171 10.86 -14.64 -6.52
N ARG A 172 9.61 -14.35 -6.13
CA ARG A 172 8.67 -13.56 -6.92
C ARG A 172 9.17 -12.14 -7.18
N PHE A 173 9.79 -11.51 -6.21
CA PHE A 173 10.31 -10.14 -6.33
C PHE A 173 11.68 -10.14 -7.03
N ASN A 174 11.75 -10.70 -8.21
CA ASN A 174 12.91 -10.76 -9.09
C ASN A 174 12.99 -9.54 -10.03
N ASP A 175 14.00 -9.50 -10.89
CA ASP A 175 14.19 -8.36 -11.80
C ASP A 175 13.01 -8.16 -12.75
N ALA A 176 12.42 -9.22 -13.30
CA ALA A 176 11.24 -9.10 -14.16
C ALA A 176 10.03 -8.48 -13.44
N PHE A 177 9.87 -8.75 -12.15
CA PHE A 177 8.85 -8.11 -11.31
C PHE A 177 9.06 -6.58 -11.23
N PHE A 178 10.31 -6.13 -11.07
CA PHE A 178 10.63 -4.70 -11.00
C PHE A 178 10.54 -4.03 -12.37
N GLU A 179 11.00 -4.67 -13.43
CA GLU A 179 10.90 -4.20 -14.81
C GLU A 179 9.43 -4.03 -15.25
N ALA A 180 8.55 -4.95 -14.85
CA ALA A 180 7.12 -4.87 -15.07
C ALA A 180 6.40 -3.86 -14.12
N ARG A 181 7.14 -3.12 -13.30
CA ARG A 181 6.64 -2.13 -12.32
C ARG A 181 5.61 -2.70 -11.33
N LEU A 182 5.61 -4.01 -11.10
CA LEU A 182 4.65 -4.64 -10.18
C LEU A 182 4.82 -4.19 -8.72
N HIS A 183 6.00 -3.69 -8.35
CA HIS A 183 6.24 -3.07 -7.05
C HIS A 183 5.29 -1.89 -6.75
N GLU A 184 4.80 -1.18 -7.77
CA GLU A 184 3.81 -0.10 -7.61
C GLU A 184 2.45 -0.60 -7.12
N VAL A 185 2.15 -1.88 -7.32
CA VAL A 185 0.91 -2.54 -6.88
C VAL A 185 1.12 -3.27 -5.56
N TRP A 186 2.24 -4.00 -5.45
CA TRP A 186 2.49 -4.96 -4.39
C TRP A 186 3.16 -4.38 -3.14
N PHE A 187 3.99 -3.34 -3.29
CA PHE A 187 4.72 -2.76 -2.17
C PHE A 187 3.92 -1.61 -1.55
N GLN A 188 4.07 -1.42 -0.26
CA GLN A 188 3.44 -0.30 0.41
C GLN A 188 4.15 1.01 0.05
N ALA A 189 3.43 1.96 -0.56
CA ALA A 189 4.02 3.21 -1.04
C ALA A 189 4.73 4.01 0.06
N LYS A 190 4.23 3.98 1.29
CA LYS A 190 4.87 4.66 2.44
C LYS A 190 6.28 4.15 2.75
N ASP A 191 6.52 2.85 2.54
CA ASP A 191 7.85 2.28 2.74
C ASP A 191 8.78 2.69 1.61
N VAL A 192 8.32 2.57 0.35
CA VAL A 192 9.07 3.01 -0.83
C VAL A 192 9.39 4.50 -0.75
N GLN A 193 8.40 5.32 -0.36
CA GLN A 193 8.56 6.76 -0.15
C GLN A 193 9.71 7.08 0.82
N LYS A 194 9.82 6.35 1.92
CA LYS A 194 10.87 6.62 2.93
C LYS A 194 12.28 6.40 2.37
N VAL A 195 12.47 5.30 1.62
CA VAL A 195 13.76 5.02 0.98
C VAL A 195 14.03 6.02 -0.13
N LEU A 196 13.04 6.28 -1.00
CA LEU A 196 13.14 7.24 -2.07
C LEU A 196 13.44 8.66 -1.57
N GLN A 197 12.77 9.11 -0.49
CA GLN A 197 13.01 10.43 0.10
C GLN A 197 14.49 10.58 0.54
N LYS A 198 15.07 9.55 1.15
CA LYS A 198 16.50 9.57 1.53
C LYS A 198 17.40 9.71 0.30
N LYS A 199 17.15 8.94 -0.77
CA LYS A 199 17.92 9.00 -2.02
C LYS A 199 17.81 10.36 -2.69
N ILE A 200 16.59 10.89 -2.83
CA ILE A 200 16.36 12.20 -3.45
C ILE A 200 17.02 13.32 -2.62
N THR A 201 16.84 13.33 -1.31
CA THR A 201 17.41 14.41 -0.46
C THR A 201 18.91 14.37 -0.35
N ALA A 202 19.55 13.25 -0.63
CA ALA A 202 21.01 13.18 -0.76
C ALA A 202 21.55 14.05 -1.92
N ILE A 203 20.74 14.23 -2.98
CA ILE A 203 21.13 15.03 -4.16
C ILE A 203 20.41 16.38 -4.17
N TRP A 204 19.13 16.41 -3.77
CA TRP A 204 18.29 17.61 -3.70
C TRP A 204 17.73 17.80 -2.28
N PRO A 205 18.52 18.37 -1.35
CA PRO A 205 18.18 18.39 0.09
C PRO A 205 16.86 19.06 0.46
N GLN A 206 16.36 19.96 -0.38
CA GLN A 206 15.10 20.68 -0.15
C GLN A 206 13.86 20.02 -0.80
N PHE A 207 14.04 18.88 -1.47
CA PHE A 207 12.94 18.19 -2.12
C PHE A 207 12.08 17.46 -1.09
N SER A 208 10.76 17.55 -1.26
CA SER A 208 9.78 16.89 -0.39
C SER A 208 8.76 16.11 -1.21
N ILE A 209 8.70 14.82 -1.00
CA ILE A 209 7.69 13.95 -1.64
C ILE A 209 6.28 14.30 -1.15
N SER A 210 6.12 14.80 0.08
CA SER A 210 4.80 15.24 0.57
C SER A 210 4.21 16.34 -0.31
N ARG A 211 5.02 17.27 -0.81
CA ARG A 211 4.55 18.31 -1.76
C ARG A 211 4.17 17.74 -3.12
N VAL A 212 4.85 16.67 -3.56
CA VAL A 212 4.44 15.94 -4.77
C VAL A 212 3.05 15.33 -4.56
N TYR A 213 2.80 14.74 -3.40
CA TYR A 213 1.48 14.19 -3.08
C TYR A 213 0.39 15.26 -3.04
N GLU A 214 0.63 16.40 -2.39
CA GLU A 214 -0.31 17.52 -2.37
C GLU A 214 -0.65 17.98 -3.79
N HIS A 215 0.37 18.12 -4.66
CA HIS A 215 0.18 18.46 -6.07
C HIS A 215 -0.59 17.38 -6.82
N ALA A 216 -0.23 16.11 -6.64
CA ALA A 216 -0.87 14.98 -7.30
C ALA A 216 -2.34 14.81 -6.89
N ILE A 217 -2.67 15.05 -5.61
CA ILE A 217 -4.06 15.01 -5.12
C ILE A 217 -4.87 16.13 -5.77
N SER A 218 -4.32 17.34 -5.87
CA SER A 218 -5.02 18.49 -6.48
C SER A 218 -5.24 18.35 -7.98
N ASN A 219 -4.46 17.49 -8.65
CA ASN A 219 -4.53 17.25 -10.10
C ASN A 219 -4.80 15.77 -10.43
N PHE A 220 -5.47 15.06 -9.51
CA PHE A 220 -5.63 13.62 -9.63
C PHE A 220 -6.53 13.25 -10.81
N ASP A 221 -5.98 12.41 -11.69
CA ASP A 221 -6.70 11.79 -12.80
C ASP A 221 -6.85 10.28 -12.53
N PRO A 222 -8.06 9.75 -12.33
CA PRO A 222 -8.30 8.33 -12.11
C PRO A 222 -8.22 7.50 -13.40
N THR A 223 -8.23 8.12 -14.58
CA THR A 223 -8.30 7.42 -15.88
C THR A 223 -7.25 6.33 -16.09
N PRO A 224 -5.98 6.48 -15.63
CA PRO A 224 -4.99 5.42 -15.76
C PRO A 224 -5.19 4.21 -14.84
N PHE A 225 -6.22 4.23 -13.97
CA PHE A 225 -6.44 3.22 -12.95
C PHE A 225 -7.82 2.55 -13.13
N PRO A 226 -7.88 1.37 -13.77
CA PRO A 226 -9.16 0.70 -14.05
C PRO A 226 -10.03 0.48 -12.82
N ASP A 227 -9.45 0.10 -11.69
CA ASP A 227 -10.16 -0.12 -10.43
C ASP A 227 -10.82 1.17 -9.89
N LEU A 228 -10.12 2.31 -9.98
CA LEU A 228 -10.68 3.60 -9.57
C LEU A 228 -11.74 4.09 -10.55
N MET A 229 -11.55 3.89 -11.85
CA MET A 229 -12.55 4.24 -12.86
C MET A 229 -13.84 3.43 -12.69
N GLU A 230 -13.72 2.13 -12.46
CA GLU A 230 -14.88 1.29 -12.20
C GLU A 230 -15.57 1.67 -10.88
N PHE A 231 -14.79 2.04 -9.86
CA PHE A 231 -15.35 2.55 -8.60
C PHE A 231 -16.11 3.87 -8.79
N VAL A 232 -15.55 4.84 -9.53
CA VAL A 232 -16.24 6.11 -9.84
C VAL A 232 -17.53 5.85 -10.59
N ASN A 233 -17.53 4.98 -11.61
CA ASN A 233 -18.72 4.61 -12.37
C ASN A 233 -19.77 3.95 -11.47
N TRP A 234 -19.35 3.04 -10.59
CA TRP A 234 -20.27 2.39 -9.64
C TRP A 234 -20.88 3.40 -8.67
N VAL A 235 -20.12 4.37 -8.15
CA VAL A 235 -20.63 5.44 -7.28
C VAL A 235 -21.66 6.29 -8.02
N SER A 236 -21.38 6.70 -9.26
CA SER A 236 -22.30 7.48 -10.09
C SER A 236 -23.63 6.76 -10.29
N GLN A 237 -23.59 5.47 -10.64
CA GLN A 237 -24.79 4.65 -10.78
C GLN A 237 -25.61 4.56 -9.49
N LYS A 238 -24.94 4.47 -8.33
CA LYS A 238 -25.62 4.45 -7.03
C LYS A 238 -26.31 5.76 -6.69
N ILE A 239 -25.76 6.89 -7.13
CA ILE A 239 -26.35 8.21 -6.95
C ILE A 239 -27.58 8.38 -7.86
N GLU A 240 -27.51 7.92 -9.12
CA GLU A 240 -28.60 8.02 -10.08
C GLU A 240 -29.82 7.14 -9.73
N GLN A 241 -29.64 6.09 -8.92
CA GLN A 241 -30.70 5.18 -8.49
C GLN A 241 -31.46 5.69 -7.25
N GLN A 242 -31.11 6.84 -6.71
CA GLN A 242 -31.78 7.49 -5.57
C GLN A 242 -32.81 8.54 -6.03
#